data_823bdc19b3ada3d390bfb8357e455482
#
_entry.id   823bdc19b3ada3d390bfb8357e455482
#
_cell.length_a   1.000
_cell.length_b   1.000
_cell.length_c   1.000
_cell.angle_alpha   90.00
_cell.angle_beta   90.00
_cell.angle_gamma   90.00
#
_symmetry.space_group_name_H-M   'P 1'
#
loop_
_entity.id
_entity.type
_entity.pdbx_description
1 polymer ?
#
loop_
_entity_poly.entity_id
_entity_poly.type
_entity_poly.pdbx_seq_one_letter_code
_entity_poly.pdbx_strand_id
1 'polypeptide(L)'
;MKLSKYFYVTLRETPSDATMPSHIFLMRGGYIKPVSTGIYSMMPMGFRVIQKIVNIIREEMNKIGGIEVDLPVVQTAELWSESGRYQAIGEELLRFKDRNNHNMVLAMTHEEAMTDLVRYVLNSYKQLPVMLYQFKTKYRDEARARGGLIRVREFLMKDAYSFHTSQEDLDRHYQEEYDAYLRIYRRVGIEPVVVQSDTGIMGGKVAHEFMLDTPNGEDYLILCKKCGYQANREIAKFQRVPFKGDENATLEKVATPNSESIDELTKFLNVPAESTAKCVFFDFEGKLITVVVPGNLDVSEIKLHNLLKAKELYPAEDSLIKACGMVPGFASPINSHDTRIIVDEAIADSFDLVTGANEEGFHFKHCNPKRDFPKFEVADIAEASEVCKCPCCGELLTETRGTEMGNIFKLGTKFSESMGAKFLTAEKTTAPAIMGCYGIGVGRLMASVVENSHDDFGPIWPKSIAPFQVEIVPIGKEAELVELAEKFEKELEAAGIDVLVDDRDERPGVKFKDADLWGSPVRIAIGKKGLVNGEVEWKFRNEKEFSMVKVEDVVAKAKEFFEK
;
A
#
# COMPACT_ATOMS: atom_id res chain seq x y z
N MET A 1 -6.34 8.54 33.86
CA MET A 1 -7.04 9.65 33.19
C MET A 1 -8.55 9.50 33.33
N LYS A 2 -9.26 10.55 33.84
CA LYS A 2 -10.73 10.52 34.01
C LYS A 2 -11.44 11.00 32.73
N LEU A 3 -12.45 10.25 32.26
CA LEU A 3 -13.18 10.54 31.03
C LEU A 3 -13.98 11.85 31.11
N SER A 4 -14.51 12.21 32.29
CA SER A 4 -15.19 13.50 32.55
C SER A 4 -14.31 14.73 32.26
N LYS A 5 -12.98 14.55 32.21
CA LYS A 5 -11.99 15.59 31.92
C LYS A 5 -11.31 15.39 30.56
N TYR A 6 -11.72 14.38 29.79
CA TYR A 6 -11.12 14.05 28.52
C TYR A 6 -11.93 14.67 27.36
N PHE A 7 -11.24 15.17 26.35
CA PHE A 7 -11.91 15.71 25.16
C PHE A 7 -12.18 14.59 24.17
N TYR A 8 -13.41 14.10 24.13
CA TYR A 8 -13.83 12.96 23.32
C TYR A 8 -15.22 13.17 22.72
N VAL A 9 -15.58 12.33 21.78
CA VAL A 9 -16.92 12.15 21.23
C VAL A 9 -17.10 10.70 20.78
N THR A 10 -18.29 10.15 20.93
CA THR A 10 -18.69 8.88 20.30
C THR A 10 -19.94 9.10 19.46
N LEU A 11 -20.01 8.47 18.29
CA LEU A 11 -21.17 8.54 17.41
C LEU A 11 -21.94 7.22 17.49
N ARG A 12 -23.27 7.30 17.61
CA ARG A 12 -24.14 6.13 17.62
C ARG A 12 -24.36 5.58 16.22
N GLU A 13 -24.50 6.47 15.25
CA GLU A 13 -24.76 6.15 13.85
C GLU A 13 -23.48 6.13 13.04
N THR A 14 -23.44 5.28 12.02
CA THR A 14 -22.36 5.25 11.05
C THR A 14 -22.48 6.43 10.09
N PRO A 15 -21.44 7.23 9.88
CA PRO A 15 -21.44 8.26 8.85
C PRO A 15 -21.75 7.67 7.46
N SER A 16 -22.57 8.36 6.68
CA SER A 16 -23.08 7.86 5.40
C SER A 16 -22.01 7.59 4.33
N ASP A 17 -20.87 8.26 4.44
CA ASP A 17 -19.73 8.14 3.55
C ASP A 17 -18.69 7.09 4.01
N ALA A 18 -18.87 6.51 5.21
CA ALA A 18 -17.97 5.52 5.76
C ALA A 18 -18.44 4.09 5.41
N THR A 19 -17.69 3.42 4.55
CA THR A 19 -17.99 2.05 4.10
C THR A 19 -17.00 1.00 4.64
N MET A 20 -15.76 1.41 4.89
CA MET A 20 -14.71 0.53 5.41
C MET A 20 -14.77 0.46 6.94
N PRO A 21 -14.53 -0.70 7.56
CA PRO A 21 -14.52 -0.86 9.03
C PRO A 21 -13.63 0.17 9.74
N SER A 22 -12.42 0.40 9.27
CA SER A 22 -11.52 1.40 9.86
C SER A 22 -12.11 2.81 9.82
N HIS A 23 -12.70 3.23 8.68
CA HIS A 23 -13.33 4.53 8.56
C HIS A 23 -14.53 4.66 9.52
N ILE A 24 -15.38 3.63 9.57
CA ILE A 24 -16.55 3.58 10.45
C ILE A 24 -16.13 3.72 11.93
N PHE A 25 -15.22 2.87 12.39
CA PHE A 25 -14.89 2.81 13.81
C PHE A 25 -14.01 3.98 14.26
N LEU A 26 -13.08 4.45 13.44
CA LEU A 26 -12.27 5.62 13.77
C LEU A 26 -13.12 6.90 13.85
N MET A 27 -14.17 7.03 13.04
CA MET A 27 -15.13 8.13 13.14
C MET A 27 -16.04 7.96 14.36
N ARG A 28 -16.66 6.79 14.53
CA ARG A 28 -17.61 6.54 15.62
C ARG A 28 -16.97 6.61 17.00
N GLY A 29 -15.74 6.11 17.14
CA GLY A 29 -14.97 6.15 18.38
C GLY A 29 -14.33 7.51 18.68
N GLY A 30 -14.50 8.50 17.77
CA GLY A 30 -13.91 9.83 17.97
C GLY A 30 -12.39 9.86 17.90
N TYR A 31 -11.79 9.03 17.07
CA TYR A 31 -10.34 9.03 16.80
C TYR A 31 -9.94 10.08 15.79
N ILE A 32 -10.80 10.29 14.79
CA ILE A 32 -10.62 11.28 13.73
C ILE A 32 -11.89 12.11 13.54
N LYS A 33 -11.71 13.33 13.03
CA LYS A 33 -12.78 14.24 12.62
C LYS A 33 -12.48 14.78 11.23
N PRO A 34 -13.39 14.66 10.24
CA PRO A 34 -13.17 15.21 8.91
C PRO A 34 -13.16 16.75 8.97
N VAL A 35 -12.24 17.34 8.22
CA VAL A 35 -12.16 18.77 7.93
C VAL A 35 -12.60 19.02 6.49
N SER A 36 -12.13 18.18 5.57
CA SER A 36 -12.49 18.14 4.16
C SER A 36 -12.22 16.72 3.64
N THR A 37 -12.59 16.46 2.40
CA THR A 37 -12.30 15.17 1.74
C THR A 37 -10.80 14.87 1.76
N GLY A 38 -10.42 13.78 2.42
CA GLY A 38 -9.01 13.37 2.58
C GLY A 38 -8.18 14.22 3.54
N ILE A 39 -8.81 15.08 4.36
CA ILE A 39 -8.14 15.89 5.39
C ILE A 39 -8.86 15.68 6.72
N TYR A 40 -8.14 15.19 7.72
CA TYR A 40 -8.68 14.82 9.03
C TYR A 40 -7.92 15.47 10.18
N SER A 41 -8.65 15.90 11.19
CA SER A 41 -8.08 16.20 12.50
C SER A 41 -7.93 14.90 13.30
N MET A 42 -6.76 14.68 13.89
CA MET A 42 -6.56 13.61 14.87
C MET A 42 -7.12 14.07 16.22
N MET A 43 -8.14 13.36 16.70
CA MET A 43 -8.70 13.59 18.02
C MET A 43 -7.80 12.95 19.09
N PRO A 44 -7.95 13.28 20.38
CA PRO A 44 -7.03 12.80 21.43
C PRO A 44 -6.84 11.28 21.47
N MET A 45 -7.90 10.48 21.25
CA MET A 45 -7.79 9.02 21.16
C MET A 45 -6.91 8.60 19.98
N GLY A 46 -7.18 9.15 18.79
CA GLY A 46 -6.41 8.86 17.58
C GLY A 46 -4.96 9.32 17.70
N PHE A 47 -4.74 10.49 18.28
CA PHE A 47 -3.39 11.02 18.44
C PHE A 47 -2.53 10.15 19.38
N ARG A 48 -3.12 9.57 20.46
CA ARG A 48 -2.42 8.62 21.32
C ARG A 48 -1.96 7.37 20.55
N VAL A 49 -2.82 6.80 19.71
CA VAL A 49 -2.46 5.65 18.86
C VAL A 49 -1.33 6.02 17.90
N ILE A 50 -1.45 7.15 17.20
CA ILE A 50 -0.41 7.67 16.28
C ILE A 50 0.93 7.81 17.00
N GLN A 51 0.96 8.40 18.20
CA GLN A 51 2.21 8.57 18.96
C GLN A 51 2.85 7.24 19.38
N LYS A 52 2.06 6.23 19.74
CA LYS A 52 2.56 4.89 20.05
C LYS A 52 3.15 4.20 18.81
N ILE A 53 2.48 4.31 17.65
CA ILE A 53 3.00 3.81 16.37
C ILE A 53 4.31 4.53 16.01
N VAL A 54 4.36 5.87 16.12
CA VAL A 54 5.56 6.68 15.89
C VAL A 54 6.72 6.22 16.78
N ASN A 55 6.47 5.96 18.06
CA ASN A 55 7.50 5.49 18.98
C ASN A 55 8.04 4.10 18.60
N ILE A 56 7.16 3.17 18.22
CA ILE A 56 7.59 1.84 17.73
C ILE A 56 8.48 1.97 16.50
N ILE A 57 8.08 2.80 15.53
CA ILE A 57 8.86 3.04 14.31
C ILE A 57 10.21 3.69 14.67
N ARG A 58 10.20 4.72 15.53
CA ARG A 58 11.43 5.41 15.99
C ARG A 58 12.44 4.46 16.61
N GLU A 59 11.97 3.58 17.48
CA GLU A 59 12.82 2.57 18.13
C GLU A 59 13.47 1.64 17.11
N GLU A 60 12.70 1.16 16.12
CA GLU A 60 13.26 0.26 15.09
C GLU A 60 14.21 0.98 14.13
N MET A 61 13.94 2.24 13.77
CA MET A 61 14.87 3.05 12.96
C MET A 61 16.18 3.34 13.70
N ASN A 62 16.10 3.70 14.97
CA ASN A 62 17.29 3.94 15.81
C ASN A 62 18.14 2.67 15.97
N LYS A 63 17.53 1.47 16.07
CA LYS A 63 18.24 0.18 16.16
C LYS A 63 19.10 -0.13 14.94
N ILE A 64 18.71 0.33 13.76
CA ILE A 64 19.49 0.16 12.52
C ILE A 64 20.36 1.37 12.18
N GLY A 65 20.59 2.26 13.15
CA GLY A 65 21.52 3.38 13.02
C GLY A 65 20.94 4.65 12.38
N GLY A 66 19.62 4.75 12.27
CA GLY A 66 18.94 5.95 11.73
C GLY A 66 19.10 7.17 12.63
N ILE A 67 19.24 8.33 12.02
CA ILE A 67 19.35 9.64 12.68
C ILE A 67 18.09 10.44 12.35
N GLU A 68 17.34 10.84 13.39
CA GLU A 68 16.10 11.61 13.20
C GLU A 68 16.41 13.07 12.86
N VAL A 69 15.73 13.60 11.84
CA VAL A 69 15.80 15.00 11.40
C VAL A 69 14.39 15.56 11.22
N ASP A 70 14.26 16.86 10.99
CA ASP A 70 12.98 17.52 10.68
C ASP A 70 13.15 18.52 9.55
N LEU A 71 12.56 18.25 8.37
CA LEU A 71 12.65 19.05 7.18
C LEU A 71 11.36 19.85 6.91
N PRO A 72 11.44 21.00 6.21
CA PRO A 72 10.26 21.82 5.92
C PRO A 72 9.28 21.11 4.96
N VAL A 73 7.97 21.30 5.21
CA VAL A 73 6.90 20.86 4.29
C VAL A 73 6.77 21.80 3.10
N VAL A 74 6.96 23.11 3.32
CA VAL A 74 6.98 24.11 2.25
C VAL A 74 8.37 24.14 1.65
N GLN A 75 8.46 23.89 0.34
CA GLN A 75 9.73 23.80 -0.38
C GLN A 75 9.69 24.69 -1.62
N THR A 76 10.86 25.06 -2.13
CA THR A 76 10.97 25.88 -3.33
C THR A 76 10.82 25.04 -4.59
N ALA A 77 10.25 25.61 -5.65
CA ALA A 77 10.12 24.94 -6.94
C ALA A 77 11.49 24.65 -7.59
N GLU A 78 12.49 25.48 -7.31
CA GLU A 78 13.86 25.31 -7.79
C GLU A 78 14.44 23.98 -7.33
N LEU A 79 14.27 23.64 -6.04
CA LEU A 79 14.74 22.39 -5.48
C LEU A 79 14.16 21.15 -6.21
N TRP A 80 12.87 21.17 -6.52
CA TRP A 80 12.18 20.12 -7.27
C TRP A 80 12.53 20.12 -8.77
N SER A 81 12.92 21.27 -9.31
CA SER A 81 13.38 21.39 -10.69
C SER A 81 14.77 20.77 -10.89
N GLU A 82 15.63 20.77 -9.88
CA GLU A 82 16.94 20.12 -9.94
C GLU A 82 16.81 18.60 -10.15
N SER A 83 15.82 17.94 -9.55
CA SER A 83 15.52 16.51 -9.79
C SER A 83 14.74 16.24 -11.08
N GLY A 84 14.21 17.30 -11.73
CA GLY A 84 13.31 17.24 -12.88
C GLY A 84 11.86 16.91 -12.50
N ARG A 85 11.55 16.67 -11.22
CA ARG A 85 10.22 16.23 -10.78
C ARG A 85 9.20 17.36 -10.74
N TYR A 86 9.61 18.63 -10.64
CA TYR A 86 8.67 19.76 -10.70
C TYR A 86 7.81 19.77 -11.97
N GLN A 87 8.39 19.38 -13.12
CA GLN A 87 7.70 19.30 -14.41
C GLN A 87 7.09 17.92 -14.67
N ALA A 88 7.71 16.86 -14.12
CA ALA A 88 7.31 15.47 -14.40
C ALA A 88 6.08 15.04 -13.61
N ILE A 89 5.87 15.58 -12.40
CA ILE A 89 4.70 15.25 -11.57
C ILE A 89 3.52 16.11 -12.01
N GLY A 90 2.34 15.48 -12.15
CA GLY A 90 1.10 16.14 -12.52
C GLY A 90 0.48 17.01 -11.41
N GLU A 91 -0.84 17.03 -11.36
CA GLU A 91 -1.63 17.86 -10.45
C GLU A 91 -1.54 17.41 -8.98
N GLU A 92 -1.07 16.20 -8.72
CA GLU A 92 -0.86 15.69 -7.35
C GLU A 92 0.13 16.52 -6.52
N LEU A 93 1.10 17.17 -7.19
CA LEU A 93 2.01 18.11 -6.54
C LEU A 93 1.34 19.46 -6.40
N LEU A 94 0.95 19.85 -5.20
CA LEU A 94 0.36 21.16 -4.95
C LEU A 94 1.41 22.26 -5.10
N ARG A 95 1.18 23.13 -6.08
CA ARG A 95 2.02 24.30 -6.41
C ARG A 95 1.32 25.57 -6.02
N PHE A 96 2.07 26.51 -5.48
CA PHE A 96 1.55 27.84 -5.10
C PHE A 96 2.66 28.90 -5.20
N LYS A 97 2.30 30.14 -4.97
CA LYS A 97 3.24 31.24 -4.90
C LYS A 97 3.28 31.84 -3.50
N ASP A 98 4.48 32.19 -3.04
CA ASP A 98 4.64 32.92 -1.81
C ASP A 98 4.27 34.40 -2.02
N ARG A 99 4.33 35.20 -0.94
CA ARG A 99 4.00 36.63 -0.95
C ARG A 99 4.94 37.46 -1.86
N ASN A 100 6.14 36.96 -2.14
CA ASN A 100 7.14 37.56 -3.01
C ASN A 100 7.07 37.02 -4.44
N ASN A 101 6.03 36.27 -4.77
CA ASN A 101 5.80 35.66 -6.07
C ASN A 101 6.80 34.54 -6.47
N HIS A 102 7.50 33.93 -5.50
CA HIS A 102 8.33 32.75 -5.73
C HIS A 102 7.43 31.50 -5.86
N ASN A 103 7.78 30.62 -6.78
CA ASN A 103 7.09 29.35 -6.95
C ASN A 103 7.48 28.39 -5.82
N MET A 104 6.48 27.83 -5.16
CA MET A 104 6.61 26.95 -4.01
C MET A 104 5.80 25.69 -4.22
N VAL A 105 6.10 24.64 -3.45
CA VAL A 105 5.33 23.41 -3.39
C VAL A 105 5.06 23.00 -1.94
N LEU A 106 3.95 22.28 -1.71
CA LEU A 106 3.81 21.45 -0.51
C LEU A 106 4.40 20.08 -0.80
N ALA A 107 5.33 19.65 0.03
CA ALA A 107 6.06 18.40 -0.16
C ALA A 107 5.13 17.20 -0.13
N MET A 108 5.06 16.47 -1.24
CA MET A 108 4.41 15.16 -1.31
C MET A 108 5.34 14.02 -0.87
N THR A 109 6.64 14.30 -0.83
CA THR A 109 7.75 13.44 -0.40
C THR A 109 8.98 14.33 -0.17
N HIS A 110 10.12 13.82 0.29
CA HIS A 110 11.27 14.65 0.68
C HIS A 110 12.62 14.19 0.10
N GLU A 111 12.65 13.46 -1.01
CA GLU A 111 13.92 13.05 -1.66
C GLU A 111 14.80 14.25 -1.94
N GLU A 112 14.22 15.32 -2.52
CA GLU A 112 14.93 16.54 -2.87
C GLU A 112 15.49 17.25 -1.64
N ALA A 113 14.64 17.48 -0.64
CA ALA A 113 15.05 18.19 0.57
C ALA A 113 16.09 17.40 1.38
N MET A 114 15.98 16.08 1.41
CA MET A 114 16.96 15.23 2.10
C MET A 114 18.29 15.18 1.34
N THR A 115 18.24 15.11 0.02
CA THR A 115 19.45 15.18 -0.82
C THR A 115 20.14 16.54 -0.68
N ASP A 116 19.38 17.62 -0.59
CA ASP A 116 19.90 18.98 -0.35
C ASP A 116 20.60 19.09 1.02
N LEU A 117 19.97 18.55 2.08
CA LEU A 117 20.59 18.51 3.41
C LEU A 117 21.90 17.71 3.38
N VAL A 118 21.91 16.54 2.73
CA VAL A 118 23.09 15.67 2.67
C VAL A 118 24.21 16.30 1.86
N ARG A 119 23.93 16.89 0.67
CA ARG A 119 24.96 17.54 -0.15
C ARG A 119 25.64 18.72 0.56
N TYR A 120 24.95 19.36 1.51
CA TYR A 120 25.51 20.42 2.34
C TYR A 120 26.62 19.92 3.28
N VAL A 121 26.53 18.65 3.73
CA VAL A 121 27.45 18.07 4.73
C VAL A 121 28.43 17.08 4.10
N LEU A 122 28.01 16.36 3.06
CA LEU A 122 28.76 15.24 2.48
C LEU A 122 29.97 15.70 1.67
N ASN A 123 31.15 15.31 2.09
CA ASN A 123 32.41 15.63 1.42
C ASN A 123 33.30 14.39 1.17
N SER A 124 33.17 13.33 1.95
CA SER A 124 34.08 12.20 1.94
C SER A 124 33.35 10.87 2.16
N TYR A 125 33.87 9.82 1.55
CA TYR A 125 33.41 8.45 1.77
C TYR A 125 33.38 8.01 3.24
N LYS A 126 34.20 8.64 4.10
CA LYS A 126 34.24 8.36 5.55
C LYS A 126 32.97 8.77 6.30
N GLN A 127 32.10 9.58 5.67
CA GLN A 127 30.82 10.01 6.23
C GLN A 127 29.69 9.07 5.82
N LEU A 128 29.96 8.06 4.99
CA LEU A 128 29.01 7.09 4.49
C LEU A 128 29.32 5.67 5.05
N PRO A 129 28.31 4.79 5.24
CA PRO A 129 26.89 5.07 4.98
C PRO A 129 26.27 5.97 6.05
N VAL A 130 25.20 6.66 5.69
CA VAL A 130 24.37 7.42 6.61
C VAL A 130 22.89 7.21 6.27
N MET A 131 22.05 7.03 7.27
CA MET A 131 20.59 7.01 7.14
C MET A 131 19.99 8.12 7.98
N LEU A 132 19.19 8.97 7.33
CA LEU A 132 18.40 10.02 7.97
C LEU A 132 16.91 9.70 7.83
N TYR A 133 16.13 9.95 8.88
CA TYR A 133 14.69 9.75 8.81
C TYR A 133 13.92 10.86 9.54
N GLN A 134 12.64 10.99 9.23
CA GLN A 134 11.76 11.95 9.87
C GLN A 134 10.33 11.42 9.99
N PHE A 135 9.54 12.07 10.85
CA PHE A 135 8.08 11.98 10.86
C PHE A 135 7.54 13.32 10.39
N LYS A 136 7.06 13.38 9.15
CA LYS A 136 6.66 14.66 8.56
C LYS A 136 5.36 14.56 7.80
N THR A 137 4.53 15.58 7.94
CA THR A 137 3.33 15.75 7.13
C THR A 137 3.69 15.82 5.65
N LYS A 138 2.95 15.06 4.84
CA LYS A 138 2.97 15.10 3.38
C LYS A 138 1.63 15.63 2.89
N TYR A 139 1.66 16.30 1.77
CA TYR A 139 0.45 16.69 1.05
C TYR A 139 0.52 16.16 -0.38
N ARG A 140 -0.52 15.40 -0.77
CA ARG A 140 -0.74 14.93 -2.14
C ARG A 140 -2.14 15.34 -2.54
N ASP A 141 -2.29 16.10 -3.64
CA ASP A 141 -3.61 16.52 -4.10
C ASP A 141 -4.34 15.35 -4.79
N GLU A 142 -4.65 14.36 -3.96
CA GLU A 142 -5.27 13.10 -4.34
C GLU A 142 -6.68 13.34 -4.90
N ALA A 143 -6.88 12.98 -6.16
CA ALA A 143 -8.14 13.19 -6.86
C ALA A 143 -9.30 12.37 -6.26
N ARG A 144 -9.00 11.17 -5.71
CA ARG A 144 -9.99 10.20 -5.22
C ARG A 144 -9.70 9.77 -3.78
N ALA A 145 -9.59 10.74 -2.88
CA ALA A 145 -9.45 10.43 -1.45
C ALA A 145 -10.68 9.68 -0.94
N ARG A 146 -10.46 8.54 -0.22
CA ARG A 146 -11.52 7.63 0.25
C ARG A 146 -11.03 6.72 1.37
N GLY A 147 -11.98 6.01 2.03
CA GLY A 147 -11.65 5.00 3.06
C GLY A 147 -11.04 5.58 4.32
N GLY A 148 -11.47 6.78 4.76
CA GLY A 148 -10.93 7.41 5.96
C GLY A 148 -9.44 7.71 5.82
N LEU A 149 -8.59 7.09 6.68
CA LEU A 149 -7.14 7.29 6.66
C LEU A 149 -6.39 6.40 5.64
N ILE A 150 -7.07 5.57 4.86
CA ILE A 150 -6.44 4.70 3.86
C ILE A 150 -5.89 5.53 2.69
N ARG A 151 -6.71 6.43 2.12
CA ARG A 151 -6.30 7.28 1.00
C ARG A 151 -6.70 8.72 1.25
N VAL A 152 -5.73 9.53 1.60
CA VAL A 152 -5.89 10.90 2.11
C VAL A 152 -5.01 11.89 1.34
N ARG A 153 -5.31 13.18 1.47
CA ARG A 153 -4.51 14.27 0.91
C ARG A 153 -3.40 14.73 1.83
N GLU A 154 -3.70 14.83 3.12
CA GLU A 154 -2.73 15.25 4.15
C GLU A 154 -2.52 14.11 5.14
N PHE A 155 -1.26 13.73 5.39
CA PHE A 155 -0.93 12.62 6.28
C PHE A 155 0.48 12.70 6.86
N LEU A 156 0.65 12.10 8.03
CA LEU A 156 1.95 11.90 8.64
C LEU A 156 2.62 10.66 8.04
N MET A 157 3.87 10.83 7.57
CA MET A 157 4.70 9.74 7.06
C MET A 157 5.99 9.65 7.85
N LYS A 158 6.43 8.44 8.21
CA LYS A 158 7.85 8.16 8.43
C LYS A 158 8.49 7.98 7.08
N ASP A 159 9.41 8.81 6.73
CA ASP A 159 10.24 8.67 5.56
C ASP A 159 11.73 8.68 5.94
N ALA A 160 12.44 7.65 5.50
CA ALA A 160 13.86 7.49 5.71
C ALA A 160 14.59 7.45 4.37
N TYR A 161 15.84 7.88 4.39
CA TYR A 161 16.71 7.98 3.22
C TYR A 161 18.11 7.56 3.62
N SER A 162 18.67 6.61 2.87
CA SER A 162 20.03 6.13 3.10
C SER A 162 20.96 6.53 1.95
N PHE A 163 22.22 6.77 2.27
CA PHE A 163 23.25 7.20 1.34
C PHE A 163 24.47 6.31 1.51
N HIS A 164 24.99 5.78 0.38
CA HIS A 164 25.99 4.73 0.35
C HIS A 164 27.09 5.02 -0.65
N THR A 165 28.26 4.38 -0.43
CA THR A 165 29.41 4.44 -1.36
C THR A 165 29.31 3.39 -2.46
N SER A 166 28.61 2.27 -2.25
CA SER A 166 28.49 1.17 -3.20
C SER A 166 27.08 0.54 -3.21
N GLN A 167 26.80 -0.22 -4.26
CA GLN A 167 25.53 -0.95 -4.39
C GLN A 167 25.42 -2.05 -3.34
N GLU A 168 26.52 -2.74 -3.03
CA GLU A 168 26.56 -3.81 -2.04
C GLU A 168 26.21 -3.29 -0.63
N ASP A 169 26.69 -2.08 -0.31
CA ASP A 169 26.35 -1.44 0.98
C ASP A 169 24.88 -1.03 1.04
N LEU A 170 24.33 -0.49 -0.07
CA LEU A 170 22.87 -0.24 -0.18
C LEU A 170 22.09 -1.55 -0.03
N ASP A 171 22.53 -2.64 -0.68
CA ASP A 171 21.81 -3.92 -0.65
C ASP A 171 21.76 -4.51 0.76
N ARG A 172 22.85 -4.39 1.54
CA ARG A 172 22.89 -4.78 2.95
C ARG A 172 21.94 -3.95 3.79
N HIS A 173 21.99 -2.62 3.67
CA HIS A 173 21.13 -1.72 4.43
C HIS A 173 19.65 -1.86 4.05
N TYR A 174 19.37 -2.11 2.79
CA TYR A 174 18.01 -2.38 2.31
C TYR A 174 17.41 -3.62 3.00
N GLN A 175 18.21 -4.67 3.25
CA GLN A 175 17.75 -5.83 4.00
C GLN A 175 17.52 -5.50 5.49
N GLU A 176 18.38 -4.67 6.10
CA GLU A 176 18.18 -4.20 7.48
C GLU A 176 16.87 -3.41 7.64
N GLU A 177 16.54 -2.56 6.67
CA GLU A 177 15.27 -1.84 6.60
C GLU A 177 14.08 -2.79 6.38
N TYR A 178 14.20 -3.74 5.47
CA TYR A 178 13.19 -4.77 5.23
C TYR A 178 12.84 -5.52 6.53
N ASP A 179 13.84 -5.96 7.27
CA ASP A 179 13.67 -6.68 8.53
C ASP A 179 13.11 -5.76 9.63
N ALA A 180 13.49 -4.48 9.66
CA ALA A 180 12.95 -3.48 10.58
C ALA A 180 11.46 -3.25 10.33
N TYR A 181 11.03 -3.16 9.06
CA TYR A 181 9.61 -3.05 8.70
C TYR A 181 8.80 -4.24 9.15
N LEU A 182 9.30 -5.48 8.96
CA LEU A 182 8.63 -6.68 9.48
C LEU A 182 8.45 -6.60 11.00
N ARG A 183 9.47 -6.15 11.75
CA ARG A 183 9.34 -5.97 13.20
C ARG A 183 8.34 -4.89 13.58
N ILE A 184 8.32 -3.76 12.85
CA ILE A 184 7.34 -2.68 13.08
C ILE A 184 5.92 -3.20 12.92
N TYR A 185 5.60 -3.87 11.79
CA TYR A 185 4.25 -4.36 11.53
C TYR A 185 3.82 -5.42 12.56
N ARG A 186 4.69 -6.37 12.90
CA ARG A 186 4.41 -7.37 13.95
C ARG A 186 4.15 -6.72 15.31
N ARG A 187 4.92 -5.70 15.67
CA ARG A 187 4.75 -4.95 16.92
C ARG A 187 3.42 -4.20 16.99
N VAL A 188 2.86 -3.79 15.86
CA VAL A 188 1.53 -3.18 15.77
C VAL A 188 0.42 -4.20 15.48
N GLY A 189 0.73 -5.49 15.49
CA GLY A 189 -0.25 -6.58 15.38
C GLY A 189 -0.64 -6.97 13.96
N ILE A 190 0.20 -6.69 12.95
CA ILE A 190 -0.01 -7.08 11.56
C ILE A 190 1.13 -7.97 11.09
N GLU A 191 0.79 -9.10 10.42
CA GLU A 191 1.75 -9.86 9.63
C GLU A 191 1.60 -9.44 8.15
N PRO A 192 2.56 -8.68 7.59
CA PRO A 192 2.42 -8.15 6.24
C PRO A 192 2.70 -9.20 5.17
N VAL A 193 2.00 -9.11 4.04
CA VAL A 193 2.40 -9.73 2.78
C VAL A 193 3.38 -8.79 2.08
N VAL A 194 4.60 -9.25 1.80
CA VAL A 194 5.61 -8.40 1.15
C VAL A 194 5.73 -8.76 -0.31
N VAL A 195 5.41 -7.82 -1.19
CA VAL A 195 5.40 -8.03 -2.63
C VAL A 195 6.45 -7.19 -3.33
N GLN A 196 6.99 -7.71 -4.42
CA GLN A 196 7.73 -6.89 -5.37
C GLN A 196 6.75 -5.96 -6.09
N SER A 197 7.16 -4.72 -6.31
CA SER A 197 6.34 -3.69 -6.96
C SER A 197 7.12 -2.91 -8.00
N ASP A 198 6.40 -2.12 -8.80
CA ASP A 198 6.99 -1.17 -9.72
C ASP A 198 7.64 -0.01 -8.95
N THR A 199 8.68 0.60 -9.52
CA THR A 199 9.36 1.75 -8.90
C THR A 199 8.72 3.08 -9.24
N GLY A 200 7.86 3.14 -10.23
CA GLY A 200 7.07 4.30 -10.65
C GLY A 200 7.89 5.59 -10.79
N ILE A 201 7.28 6.70 -10.38
CA ILE A 201 7.90 8.04 -10.41
C ILE A 201 9.11 8.19 -9.48
N MET A 202 9.25 7.30 -8.49
CA MET A 202 10.41 7.28 -7.58
C MET A 202 11.68 6.91 -8.35
N GLY A 203 11.55 5.98 -9.30
CA GLY A 203 12.66 5.44 -10.06
C GLY A 203 13.50 4.45 -9.25
N GLY A 204 14.59 3.98 -9.85
CA GLY A 204 15.39 2.92 -9.27
C GLY A 204 15.15 1.57 -9.95
N LYS A 205 15.61 0.46 -9.33
CA LYS A 205 15.54 -0.86 -9.95
C LYS A 205 14.73 -1.88 -9.16
N VAL A 206 14.52 -1.66 -7.87
CA VAL A 206 13.88 -2.62 -6.97
C VAL A 206 13.02 -1.87 -5.97
N ALA A 207 11.79 -2.31 -5.82
CA ALA A 207 10.88 -1.86 -4.78
C ALA A 207 10.17 -3.05 -4.15
N HIS A 208 9.87 -2.93 -2.85
CA HIS A 208 8.96 -3.84 -2.15
C HIS A 208 7.90 -3.04 -1.41
N GLU A 209 6.69 -3.55 -1.46
CA GLU A 209 5.54 -3.04 -0.73
C GLU A 209 5.14 -4.01 0.38
N PHE A 210 4.85 -3.44 1.55
CA PHE A 210 4.34 -4.18 2.70
C PHE A 210 2.83 -4.00 2.74
N MET A 211 2.10 -5.06 2.41
CA MET A 211 0.66 -5.06 2.19
C MET A 211 -0.10 -5.67 3.37
N LEU A 212 -1.23 -5.08 3.69
CA LEU A 212 -2.26 -5.77 4.47
C LEU A 212 -3.12 -6.58 3.49
N ASP A 213 -3.19 -7.90 3.67
CA ASP A 213 -4.15 -8.76 2.95
C ASP A 213 -5.55 -8.47 3.48
N THR A 214 -6.41 -7.88 2.65
CA THR A 214 -7.77 -7.50 3.02
C THR A 214 -8.67 -7.43 1.78
N PRO A 215 -9.92 -7.92 1.86
CA PRO A 215 -10.85 -7.85 0.73
C PRO A 215 -11.18 -6.40 0.31
N ASN A 216 -10.96 -5.43 1.18
CA ASN A 216 -11.14 -4.00 0.91
C ASN A 216 -9.90 -3.33 0.29
N GLY A 217 -8.83 -4.11 0.01
CA GLY A 217 -7.59 -3.62 -0.57
C GLY A 217 -7.78 -3.03 -1.97
N GLU A 218 -6.94 -2.06 -2.32
CA GLU A 218 -6.98 -1.40 -3.63
C GLU A 218 -6.17 -2.17 -4.68
N ASP A 219 -5.07 -2.82 -4.27
CA ASP A 219 -4.14 -3.51 -5.15
C ASP A 219 -4.43 -5.00 -5.23
N TYR A 220 -4.12 -5.59 -6.37
CA TYR A 220 -4.19 -7.04 -6.55
C TYR A 220 -2.82 -7.66 -6.35
N LEU A 221 -2.76 -8.70 -5.52
CA LEU A 221 -1.53 -9.40 -5.16
C LEU A 221 -1.56 -10.81 -5.73
N ILE A 222 -0.47 -11.20 -6.38
CA ILE A 222 -0.27 -12.53 -6.94
C ILE A 222 0.66 -13.32 -6.03
N LEU A 223 0.17 -14.43 -5.52
CA LEU A 223 0.83 -15.23 -4.48
C LEU A 223 0.99 -16.69 -4.93
N CYS A 224 2.09 -17.32 -4.53
CA CYS A 224 2.26 -18.77 -4.62
C CYS A 224 2.34 -19.38 -3.22
N LYS A 225 1.32 -20.14 -2.84
CA LYS A 225 1.25 -20.79 -1.52
C LYS A 225 2.33 -21.86 -1.29
N LYS A 226 2.95 -22.38 -2.36
CA LYS A 226 3.92 -23.48 -2.28
C LYS A 226 5.35 -22.99 -2.05
N CYS A 227 5.80 -21.98 -2.79
CA CYS A 227 7.19 -21.52 -2.72
C CYS A 227 7.38 -20.10 -2.13
N GLY A 228 6.26 -19.40 -1.80
CA GLY A 228 6.31 -18.07 -1.23
C GLY A 228 6.60 -16.95 -2.24
N TYR A 229 6.47 -17.20 -3.56
CA TYR A 229 6.53 -16.12 -4.55
C TYR A 229 5.38 -15.14 -4.33
N GLN A 230 5.71 -13.84 -4.27
CA GLN A 230 4.76 -12.76 -3.99
C GLN A 230 5.12 -11.53 -4.84
N ALA A 231 4.14 -10.99 -5.56
CA ALA A 231 4.31 -9.79 -6.38
C ALA A 231 2.99 -9.01 -6.50
N ASN A 232 3.07 -7.69 -6.68
CA ASN A 232 1.95 -6.91 -7.16
C ASN A 232 1.60 -7.37 -8.59
N ARG A 233 0.30 -7.52 -8.89
CA ARG A 233 -0.19 -8.04 -10.16
C ARG A 233 0.37 -7.29 -11.37
N GLU A 234 0.55 -5.98 -11.24
CA GLU A 234 1.05 -5.09 -12.29
C GLU A 234 2.39 -5.52 -12.87
N ILE A 235 3.28 -6.13 -12.04
CA ILE A 235 4.62 -6.57 -12.45
C ILE A 235 4.84 -8.07 -12.26
N ALA A 236 3.85 -8.80 -11.75
CA ALA A 236 3.97 -10.21 -11.46
C ALA A 236 4.40 -11.01 -12.69
N LYS A 237 5.38 -11.90 -12.50
CA LYS A 237 5.83 -12.86 -13.51
C LYS A 237 5.10 -14.18 -13.34
N PHE A 238 4.98 -14.92 -14.42
CA PHE A 238 4.44 -16.28 -14.43
C PHE A 238 5.08 -17.12 -15.53
N GLN A 239 4.92 -18.45 -15.46
CA GLN A 239 5.42 -19.31 -16.52
C GLN A 239 4.60 -19.09 -17.79
N ARG A 240 5.27 -18.75 -18.88
CA ARG A 240 4.67 -18.66 -20.20
C ARG A 240 4.51 -20.07 -20.77
N VAL A 241 3.28 -20.48 -21.02
CA VAL A 241 2.95 -21.77 -21.62
C VAL A 241 2.38 -21.50 -23.01
N PRO A 242 3.18 -21.62 -24.08
CA PRO A 242 2.69 -21.44 -25.44
C PRO A 242 1.63 -22.48 -25.78
N PHE A 243 0.57 -22.06 -26.46
CA PHE A 243 -0.41 -22.97 -27.00
C PHE A 243 0.17 -23.73 -28.21
N LYS A 244 0.00 -25.06 -28.23
CA LYS A 244 0.56 -25.97 -29.22
C LYS A 244 -0.55 -26.84 -29.81
N GLY A 245 -1.11 -26.45 -30.95
CA GLY A 245 -2.03 -27.26 -31.74
C GLY A 245 -1.36 -27.94 -32.94
N ASP A 246 -1.98 -27.90 -34.11
CA ASP A 246 -1.40 -28.45 -35.36
C ASP A 246 -0.48 -27.41 -36.03
N GLU A 247 0.83 -27.63 -35.96
CA GLU A 247 1.86 -26.74 -36.52
C GLU A 247 1.76 -26.65 -38.06
N ASN A 248 1.25 -27.68 -38.73
CA ASN A 248 1.17 -27.77 -40.18
C ASN A 248 -0.14 -27.24 -40.77
N ALA A 249 -1.09 -26.87 -39.89
CA ALA A 249 -2.37 -26.32 -40.34
C ALA A 249 -2.18 -24.99 -41.09
N THR A 250 -2.90 -24.79 -42.16
CA THR A 250 -2.85 -23.56 -42.97
C THR A 250 -3.85 -22.55 -42.44
N LEU A 251 -3.48 -21.27 -42.53
CA LEU A 251 -4.34 -20.16 -42.13
C LEU A 251 -5.69 -20.24 -42.83
N GLU A 252 -6.78 -20.26 -42.10
CA GLU A 252 -8.15 -20.36 -42.61
C GLU A 252 -9.00 -19.20 -42.10
N LYS A 253 -9.68 -18.50 -43.00
CA LYS A 253 -10.65 -17.46 -42.64
C LYS A 253 -12.02 -18.09 -42.45
N VAL A 254 -12.63 -17.89 -41.27
CA VAL A 254 -13.93 -18.45 -40.91
C VAL A 254 -14.90 -17.36 -40.52
N ALA A 255 -16.17 -17.54 -40.86
CA ALA A 255 -17.24 -16.63 -40.44
C ALA A 255 -17.59 -16.89 -38.97
N THR A 256 -17.61 -15.83 -38.17
CA THR A 256 -17.90 -15.84 -36.72
C THR A 256 -18.87 -14.70 -36.40
N PRO A 257 -20.10 -14.76 -36.85
CA PRO A 257 -21.08 -13.70 -36.64
C PRO A 257 -21.35 -13.50 -35.14
N ASN A 258 -21.46 -12.26 -34.69
CA ASN A 258 -21.74 -11.87 -33.30
C ASN A 258 -20.73 -12.46 -32.30
N SER A 259 -19.45 -12.52 -32.65
CA SER A 259 -18.38 -13.06 -31.78
C SER A 259 -17.24 -12.04 -31.66
N GLU A 260 -17.54 -10.88 -31.05
CA GLU A 260 -16.57 -9.80 -30.84
C GLU A 260 -15.72 -10.04 -29.58
N SER A 261 -16.29 -10.66 -28.57
CA SER A 261 -15.58 -11.00 -27.34
C SER A 261 -14.92 -12.38 -27.40
N ILE A 262 -13.86 -12.57 -26.60
CA ILE A 262 -13.18 -13.86 -26.49
C ILE A 262 -14.16 -14.96 -26.02
N ASP A 263 -15.06 -14.63 -25.09
CA ASP A 263 -16.06 -15.58 -24.58
C ASP A 263 -17.06 -16.04 -25.65
N GLU A 264 -17.51 -15.13 -26.50
CA GLU A 264 -18.40 -15.48 -27.62
C GLU A 264 -17.67 -16.30 -28.68
N LEU A 265 -16.44 -15.86 -29.04
CA LEU A 265 -15.60 -16.52 -30.03
C LEU A 265 -15.26 -17.96 -29.63
N THR A 266 -14.83 -18.17 -28.39
CA THR A 266 -14.45 -19.49 -27.87
C THR A 266 -15.65 -20.43 -27.79
N LYS A 267 -16.83 -19.94 -27.40
CA LYS A 267 -18.08 -20.72 -27.43
C LYS A 267 -18.50 -21.06 -28.84
N PHE A 268 -18.42 -20.12 -29.78
CA PHE A 268 -18.83 -20.32 -31.19
C PHE A 268 -17.92 -21.35 -31.89
N LEU A 269 -16.61 -21.24 -31.75
CA LEU A 269 -15.63 -22.12 -32.38
C LEU A 269 -15.33 -23.39 -31.59
N ASN A 270 -15.83 -23.50 -30.34
CA ASN A 270 -15.54 -24.59 -29.39
C ASN A 270 -14.03 -24.80 -29.19
N VAL A 271 -13.31 -23.71 -28.88
CA VAL A 271 -11.86 -23.69 -28.63
C VAL A 271 -11.56 -23.10 -27.26
N PRO A 272 -10.44 -23.47 -26.60
CA PRO A 272 -10.07 -22.88 -25.33
C PRO A 272 -9.56 -21.44 -25.50
N ALA A 273 -9.75 -20.58 -24.48
CA ALA A 273 -9.40 -19.17 -24.57
C ALA A 273 -7.88 -18.92 -24.74
N GLU A 274 -7.04 -19.79 -24.18
CA GLU A 274 -5.59 -19.77 -24.36
C GLU A 274 -5.13 -20.05 -25.81
N SER A 275 -6.01 -20.61 -26.66
CA SER A 275 -5.75 -20.79 -28.10
C SER A 275 -6.09 -19.55 -28.93
N THR A 276 -6.48 -18.45 -28.30
CA THR A 276 -6.79 -17.22 -29.02
C THR A 276 -5.73 -16.15 -28.79
N ALA A 277 -5.49 -15.31 -29.80
CA ALA A 277 -4.58 -14.16 -29.75
C ALA A 277 -5.41 -12.86 -29.82
N LYS A 278 -5.47 -12.17 -28.69
CA LYS A 278 -6.23 -10.92 -28.50
C LYS A 278 -5.33 -9.71 -28.77
N CYS A 279 -5.80 -8.77 -29.59
CA CYS A 279 -5.16 -7.48 -29.83
C CYS A 279 -5.74 -6.39 -28.92
N VAL A 280 -4.84 -5.62 -28.28
CA VAL A 280 -5.16 -4.42 -27.51
C VAL A 280 -4.35 -3.26 -28.07
N PHE A 281 -4.91 -2.06 -28.12
CA PHE A 281 -4.38 -0.94 -28.86
C PHE A 281 -4.13 0.27 -27.99
N PHE A 282 -2.93 0.84 -28.15
CA PHE A 282 -2.54 2.06 -27.42
C PHE A 282 -2.02 3.11 -28.39
N ASP A 283 -2.30 4.37 -28.07
CA ASP A 283 -1.67 5.53 -28.70
C ASP A 283 -0.44 5.92 -27.88
N PHE A 284 0.70 5.92 -28.52
CA PHE A 284 1.96 6.41 -27.98
C PHE A 284 2.55 7.48 -28.90
N GLU A 285 2.47 8.73 -28.49
CA GLU A 285 2.96 9.90 -29.25
C GLU A 285 2.36 9.98 -30.68
N GLY A 286 1.07 9.68 -30.82
CA GLY A 286 0.35 9.71 -32.10
C GLY A 286 0.63 8.50 -33.01
N LYS A 287 1.26 7.44 -32.49
CA LYS A 287 1.53 6.19 -33.20
C LYS A 287 0.82 5.02 -32.55
N LEU A 288 0.28 4.14 -33.38
CA LEU A 288 -0.38 2.94 -32.89
C LEU A 288 0.64 1.93 -32.36
N ILE A 289 0.39 1.45 -31.15
CA ILE A 289 1.01 0.27 -30.56
C ILE A 289 -0.03 -0.85 -30.54
N THR A 290 0.25 -1.94 -31.25
CA THR A 290 -0.57 -3.15 -31.25
C THR A 290 0.06 -4.17 -30.29
N VAL A 291 -0.65 -4.50 -29.23
CA VAL A 291 -0.21 -5.45 -28.21
C VAL A 291 -1.01 -6.74 -28.36
N VAL A 292 -0.33 -7.89 -28.43
CA VAL A 292 -0.97 -9.19 -28.62
C VAL A 292 -0.70 -10.09 -27.41
N VAL A 293 -1.78 -10.53 -26.76
CA VAL A 293 -1.73 -11.41 -25.56
C VAL A 293 -2.64 -12.63 -25.74
N PRO A 294 -2.48 -13.71 -24.97
CA PRO A 294 -3.45 -14.81 -24.93
C PRO A 294 -4.85 -14.29 -24.55
N GLY A 295 -5.89 -14.85 -25.15
CA GLY A 295 -7.27 -14.37 -24.94
C GLY A 295 -7.77 -14.49 -23.51
N ASN A 296 -7.23 -15.41 -22.72
CA ASN A 296 -7.55 -15.59 -21.30
C ASN A 296 -6.74 -14.66 -20.35
N LEU A 297 -5.89 -13.78 -20.90
CA LEU A 297 -5.09 -12.82 -20.13
C LEU A 297 -5.33 -11.39 -20.60
N ASP A 298 -5.03 -10.43 -19.75
CA ASP A 298 -5.07 -9.00 -20.06
C ASP A 298 -3.66 -8.41 -20.21
N VAL A 299 -3.58 -7.22 -20.80
CA VAL A 299 -2.32 -6.48 -20.91
C VAL A 299 -2.02 -5.76 -19.62
N SER A 300 -0.80 -5.90 -19.09
CA SER A 300 -0.31 -5.04 -18.02
C SER A 300 0.15 -3.71 -18.62
N GLU A 301 -0.63 -2.66 -18.37
CA GLU A 301 -0.27 -1.30 -18.82
C GLU A 301 1.06 -0.84 -18.21
N ILE A 302 1.34 -1.22 -16.97
CA ILE A 302 2.61 -0.88 -16.27
C ILE A 302 3.80 -1.55 -16.94
N LYS A 303 3.72 -2.85 -17.28
CA LYS A 303 4.78 -3.53 -18.03
C LYS A 303 5.02 -2.89 -19.40
N LEU A 304 3.93 -2.55 -20.09
CA LEU A 304 3.98 -1.88 -21.40
C LEU A 304 4.58 -0.47 -21.29
N HIS A 305 4.14 0.31 -20.30
CA HIS A 305 4.66 1.64 -20.01
C HIS A 305 6.19 1.61 -19.75
N ASN A 306 6.65 0.65 -18.93
CA ASN A 306 8.05 0.45 -18.61
C ASN A 306 8.88 0.03 -19.85
N LEU A 307 8.33 -0.85 -20.69
CA LEU A 307 8.96 -1.30 -21.95
C LEU A 307 9.15 -0.12 -22.91
N LEU A 308 8.12 0.70 -23.09
CA LEU A 308 8.12 1.84 -24.00
C LEU A 308 8.89 3.05 -23.43
N LYS A 309 9.15 3.08 -22.13
CA LYS A 309 9.60 4.26 -21.37
C LYS A 309 8.68 5.45 -21.62
N ALA A 310 7.39 5.17 -21.73
CA ALA A 310 6.36 6.14 -22.04
C ALA A 310 6.17 7.10 -20.85
N LYS A 311 5.94 8.39 -21.13
CA LYS A 311 5.43 9.31 -20.10
C LYS A 311 3.93 9.18 -19.94
N GLU A 312 3.25 9.02 -21.06
CA GLU A 312 1.81 8.86 -21.18
C GLU A 312 1.51 7.77 -22.20
N LEU A 313 0.49 6.98 -21.94
CA LEU A 313 0.01 5.91 -22.80
C LEU A 313 -1.52 5.93 -22.72
N TYR A 314 -2.19 6.03 -23.86
CA TYR A 314 -3.64 6.11 -23.92
C TYR A 314 -4.22 4.95 -24.73
N PRO A 315 -5.44 4.47 -24.43
CA PRO A 315 -6.16 3.61 -25.35
C PRO A 315 -6.29 4.30 -26.72
N ALA A 316 -6.03 3.56 -27.80
CA ALA A 316 -6.08 4.13 -29.13
C ALA A 316 -7.53 4.33 -29.61
N GLU A 317 -7.76 5.45 -30.29
CA GLU A 317 -9.02 5.73 -30.94
C GLU A 317 -9.25 4.81 -32.14
N ASP A 318 -10.50 4.42 -32.43
CA ASP A 318 -10.89 3.58 -33.55
C ASP A 318 -10.36 4.08 -34.90
N SER A 319 -10.30 5.39 -35.07
CA SER A 319 -9.79 6.05 -36.28
C SER A 319 -8.33 5.72 -36.55
N LEU A 320 -7.49 5.67 -35.48
CA LEU A 320 -6.08 5.34 -35.56
C LEU A 320 -5.90 3.84 -35.87
N ILE A 321 -6.71 2.96 -35.27
CA ILE A 321 -6.69 1.51 -35.49
C ILE A 321 -7.05 1.20 -36.97
N LYS A 322 -8.12 1.81 -37.46
CA LYS A 322 -8.59 1.65 -38.85
C LYS A 322 -7.59 2.20 -39.86
N ALA A 323 -6.90 3.30 -39.54
CA ALA A 323 -5.86 3.86 -40.43
C ALA A 323 -4.67 2.90 -40.61
N CYS A 324 -4.44 1.98 -39.65
CA CYS A 324 -3.40 0.95 -39.73
C CYS A 324 -3.88 -0.39 -40.32
N GLY A 325 -5.08 -0.42 -40.94
CA GLY A 325 -5.62 -1.60 -41.62
C GLY A 325 -6.27 -2.64 -40.71
N MET A 326 -6.62 -2.28 -39.46
CA MET A 326 -7.25 -3.18 -38.50
C MET A 326 -8.69 -2.78 -38.18
N VAL A 327 -9.51 -3.76 -37.78
CA VAL A 327 -10.92 -3.55 -37.42
C VAL A 327 -11.11 -3.85 -35.93
N PRO A 328 -11.47 -2.86 -35.11
CA PRO A 328 -11.76 -3.09 -33.67
C PRO A 328 -12.77 -4.23 -33.49
N GLY A 329 -12.54 -5.10 -32.46
CA GLY A 329 -13.34 -6.30 -32.20
C GLY A 329 -12.95 -7.52 -33.06
N PHE A 330 -12.38 -7.32 -34.28
CA PHE A 330 -11.98 -8.38 -35.21
C PHE A 330 -10.52 -8.22 -35.67
N ALA A 331 -9.68 -7.61 -34.87
CA ALA A 331 -8.34 -7.21 -35.29
C ALA A 331 -7.28 -8.30 -35.09
N SER A 332 -6.30 -8.29 -36.00
CA SER A 332 -5.04 -9.01 -35.86
C SER A 332 -3.89 -8.24 -36.49
N PRO A 333 -2.62 -8.57 -36.19
CA PRO A 333 -1.47 -8.00 -36.87
C PRO A 333 -1.37 -8.37 -38.36
N ILE A 334 -2.09 -9.41 -38.80
CA ILE A 334 -2.03 -9.90 -40.19
C ILE A 334 -2.45 -8.78 -41.17
N ASN A 335 -1.57 -8.47 -42.11
CA ASN A 335 -1.74 -7.39 -43.10
C ASN A 335 -1.87 -5.97 -42.49
N SER A 336 -1.56 -5.76 -41.20
CA SER A 336 -1.48 -4.42 -40.62
C SER A 336 -0.24 -3.66 -41.12
N HIS A 337 -0.30 -2.33 -41.06
CA HIS A 337 0.79 -1.43 -41.44
C HIS A 337 0.88 -0.25 -40.45
N ASP A 338 1.98 0.46 -40.46
CA ASP A 338 2.22 1.68 -39.66
C ASP A 338 1.95 1.55 -38.16
N THR A 339 2.14 0.34 -37.61
CA THR A 339 2.00 0.05 -36.18
C THR A 339 3.24 -0.67 -35.62
N ARG A 340 3.61 -0.38 -34.38
CA ARG A 340 4.60 -1.18 -33.63
C ARG A 340 3.88 -2.35 -32.97
N ILE A 341 4.27 -3.57 -33.31
CA ILE A 341 3.63 -4.78 -32.83
C ILE A 341 4.48 -5.35 -31.70
N ILE A 342 3.87 -5.53 -30.51
CA ILE A 342 4.48 -6.14 -29.33
C ILE A 342 3.65 -7.38 -28.98
N VAL A 343 4.30 -8.52 -28.88
CA VAL A 343 3.68 -9.83 -28.68
C VAL A 343 4.15 -10.41 -27.35
N ASP A 344 3.21 -10.90 -26.53
CA ASP A 344 3.58 -11.58 -25.28
C ASP A 344 4.39 -12.85 -25.57
N GLU A 345 5.32 -13.16 -24.69
CA GLU A 345 6.19 -14.34 -24.77
C GLU A 345 5.42 -15.64 -24.99
N ALA A 346 4.20 -15.78 -24.42
CA ALA A 346 3.38 -16.98 -24.62
C ALA A 346 2.85 -17.09 -26.05
N ILE A 347 2.46 -15.98 -26.67
CA ILE A 347 1.96 -15.94 -28.05
C ILE A 347 3.07 -16.14 -29.06
N ALA A 348 4.25 -15.56 -28.83
CA ALA A 348 5.36 -15.59 -29.78
C ALA A 348 5.78 -17.02 -30.19
N ASP A 349 5.67 -17.97 -29.28
CA ASP A 349 6.02 -19.38 -29.49
C ASP A 349 4.80 -20.31 -29.66
N SER A 350 3.59 -19.74 -29.74
CA SER A 350 2.34 -20.47 -29.98
C SER A 350 2.10 -20.70 -31.48
N PHE A 351 1.31 -21.71 -31.79
CA PHE A 351 0.81 -21.95 -33.13
C PHE A 351 -0.59 -22.60 -33.10
N ASP A 352 -1.30 -22.55 -34.21
CA ASP A 352 -2.70 -23.00 -34.33
C ASP A 352 -3.66 -22.09 -33.51
N LEU A 353 -3.39 -20.79 -33.54
CA LEU A 353 -4.17 -19.80 -32.80
C LEU A 353 -5.39 -19.34 -33.60
N VAL A 354 -6.38 -18.83 -32.88
CA VAL A 354 -7.50 -18.05 -33.43
C VAL A 354 -7.23 -16.57 -33.22
N THR A 355 -7.37 -15.73 -34.24
CA THR A 355 -7.20 -14.27 -34.16
C THR A 355 -8.15 -13.55 -35.09
N GLY A 356 -8.32 -12.24 -34.98
CA GLY A 356 -9.18 -11.47 -35.86
C GLY A 356 -8.74 -11.53 -37.34
N ALA A 357 -9.68 -11.36 -38.26
CA ALA A 357 -9.41 -11.34 -39.71
C ALA A 357 -9.39 -9.93 -40.30
N ASN A 358 -9.41 -8.88 -39.48
CA ASN A 358 -9.54 -7.47 -39.89
C ASN A 358 -10.78 -7.22 -40.78
N GLU A 359 -11.83 -8.00 -40.57
CA GLU A 359 -13.12 -7.89 -41.21
C GLU A 359 -14.23 -8.25 -40.23
N GLU A 360 -15.25 -7.42 -40.13
CA GLU A 360 -16.38 -7.61 -39.21
C GLU A 360 -17.05 -8.99 -39.43
N GLY A 361 -17.24 -9.75 -38.33
CA GLY A 361 -17.84 -11.09 -38.36
C GLY A 361 -16.92 -12.20 -38.87
N PHE A 362 -15.60 -11.97 -38.96
CA PHE A 362 -14.64 -12.99 -39.38
C PHE A 362 -13.41 -13.08 -38.48
N HIS A 363 -12.92 -14.31 -38.30
CA HIS A 363 -11.65 -14.62 -37.65
C HIS A 363 -10.79 -15.56 -38.51
N PHE A 364 -9.48 -15.56 -38.23
CA PHE A 364 -8.55 -16.56 -38.74
C PHE A 364 -8.40 -17.69 -37.72
N LYS A 365 -8.41 -18.93 -38.18
CA LYS A 365 -7.96 -20.12 -37.48
C LYS A 365 -6.58 -20.54 -37.98
N HIS A 366 -5.91 -21.37 -37.20
CA HIS A 366 -4.60 -21.93 -37.51
C HIS A 366 -3.52 -20.87 -37.74
N CYS A 367 -3.63 -19.74 -37.06
CA CYS A 367 -2.63 -18.68 -37.11
C CYS A 367 -1.33 -19.12 -36.40
N ASN A 368 -0.21 -18.86 -37.06
CA ASN A 368 1.13 -18.99 -36.48
C ASN A 368 1.80 -17.62 -36.51
N PRO A 369 2.02 -16.97 -35.34
CA PRO A 369 2.59 -15.63 -35.30
C PRO A 369 3.90 -15.48 -36.08
N LYS A 370 4.80 -16.48 -35.99
CA LYS A 370 6.08 -16.44 -36.73
C LYS A 370 5.94 -16.52 -38.25
N ARG A 371 4.84 -17.11 -38.72
CA ARG A 371 4.55 -17.24 -40.16
C ARG A 371 3.69 -16.08 -40.68
N ASP A 372 2.69 -15.67 -39.90
CA ASP A 372 1.54 -14.89 -40.40
C ASP A 372 1.58 -13.43 -39.96
N PHE A 373 2.25 -13.09 -38.83
CA PHE A 373 2.36 -11.71 -38.40
C PHE A 373 3.50 -10.97 -39.09
N PRO A 374 3.38 -9.65 -39.32
CA PRO A 374 4.53 -8.81 -39.66
C PRO A 374 5.61 -8.90 -38.58
N LYS A 375 6.75 -8.21 -38.82
CA LYS A 375 7.80 -8.12 -37.80
C LYS A 375 7.26 -7.59 -36.50
N PHE A 376 7.52 -8.29 -35.42
CA PHE A 376 7.09 -7.93 -34.07
C PHE A 376 8.24 -8.01 -33.04
N GLU A 377 8.04 -7.39 -31.90
CA GLU A 377 8.87 -7.45 -30.71
C GLU A 377 8.24 -8.42 -29.69
N VAL A 378 9.06 -9.20 -28.99
CA VAL A 378 8.58 -10.12 -27.95
C VAL A 378 8.90 -9.53 -26.58
N ALA A 379 7.91 -9.50 -25.69
CA ALA A 379 8.08 -8.97 -24.34
C ALA A 379 7.13 -9.61 -23.32
N ASP A 380 7.50 -9.54 -22.03
CA ASP A 380 6.62 -9.85 -20.91
C ASP A 380 5.65 -8.68 -20.70
N ILE A 381 4.44 -8.79 -21.25
CA ILE A 381 3.42 -7.73 -21.25
C ILE A 381 2.03 -8.19 -20.77
N ALA A 382 1.81 -9.50 -20.63
CA ALA A 382 0.55 -9.99 -20.08
C ALA A 382 0.51 -9.87 -18.56
N GLU A 383 -0.68 -9.60 -18.03
CA GLU A 383 -0.97 -9.53 -16.61
C GLU A 383 -1.12 -10.93 -16.02
N ALA A 384 -0.56 -11.16 -14.83
CA ALA A 384 -0.71 -12.43 -14.12
C ALA A 384 -2.10 -12.55 -13.49
N SER A 385 -2.62 -13.77 -13.44
CA SER A 385 -3.92 -14.11 -12.83
C SER A 385 -3.90 -15.51 -12.22
N GLU A 386 -5.00 -15.93 -11.62
CA GLU A 386 -5.15 -17.26 -10.99
C GLU A 386 -5.02 -18.44 -11.96
N VAL A 387 -5.19 -18.23 -13.26
CA VAL A 387 -4.99 -19.27 -14.27
C VAL A 387 -3.52 -19.49 -14.61
N CYS A 388 -2.65 -18.61 -14.15
CA CYS A 388 -1.22 -18.64 -14.42
C CYS A 388 -0.45 -19.53 -13.45
N LYS A 389 0.69 -20.06 -13.90
CA LYS A 389 1.61 -20.88 -13.10
C LYS A 389 2.76 -20.06 -12.54
N CYS A 390 3.12 -20.35 -11.29
CA CYS A 390 4.23 -19.70 -10.60
C CYS A 390 5.54 -19.78 -11.40
N PRO A 391 6.26 -18.67 -11.57
CA PRO A 391 7.51 -18.64 -12.34
C PRO A 391 8.61 -19.49 -11.68
N CYS A 392 8.53 -19.70 -10.35
CA CYS A 392 9.55 -20.41 -9.58
C CYS A 392 9.30 -21.92 -9.49
N CYS A 393 8.06 -22.37 -9.24
CA CYS A 393 7.77 -23.77 -8.92
C CYS A 393 6.69 -24.42 -9.80
N GLY A 394 6.03 -23.68 -10.68
CA GLY A 394 5.01 -24.19 -11.59
C GLY A 394 3.64 -24.47 -10.98
N GLU A 395 3.43 -24.21 -9.67
CA GLU A 395 2.12 -24.32 -9.03
C GLU A 395 1.19 -23.21 -9.51
N LEU A 396 -0.13 -23.42 -9.46
CA LEU A 396 -1.08 -22.35 -9.76
C LEU A 396 -0.92 -21.18 -8.81
N LEU A 397 -1.01 -19.99 -9.34
CA LEU A 397 -1.00 -18.75 -8.57
C LEU A 397 -2.37 -18.51 -7.92
N THR A 398 -2.40 -17.72 -6.87
CA THR A 398 -3.62 -17.23 -6.23
C THR A 398 -3.61 -15.73 -6.23
N GLU A 399 -4.79 -15.12 -6.34
CA GLU A 399 -4.97 -13.67 -6.28
C GLU A 399 -5.67 -13.30 -4.97
N THR A 400 -5.23 -12.21 -4.36
CA THR A 400 -5.91 -11.56 -3.24
C THR A 400 -5.82 -10.04 -3.40
N ARG A 401 -6.49 -9.30 -2.51
CA ARG A 401 -6.39 -7.83 -2.48
C ARG A 401 -5.57 -7.37 -1.30
N GLY A 402 -4.83 -6.28 -1.51
CA GLY A 402 -3.99 -5.69 -0.48
C GLY A 402 -4.13 -4.17 -0.38
N THR A 403 -3.84 -3.67 0.82
CA THR A 403 -3.65 -2.24 1.07
C THR A 403 -2.18 -2.00 1.41
N GLU A 404 -1.50 -1.15 0.66
CA GLU A 404 -0.11 -0.76 0.92
C GLU A 404 -0.02 0.02 2.23
N MET A 405 0.79 -0.49 3.17
CA MET A 405 1.07 0.16 4.46
C MET A 405 2.39 0.91 4.46
N GLY A 406 3.32 0.51 3.62
CA GLY A 406 4.60 1.15 3.41
C GLY A 406 5.41 0.48 2.32
N ASN A 407 6.44 1.17 1.87
CA ASN A 407 7.29 0.72 0.79
C ASN A 407 8.76 1.06 1.01
N ILE A 408 9.63 0.35 0.31
CA ILE A 408 11.06 0.56 0.32
C ILE A 408 11.61 0.50 -1.12
N PHE A 409 12.55 1.40 -1.45
CA PHE A 409 13.09 1.55 -2.81
C PHE A 409 14.60 1.63 -2.81
N LYS A 410 15.23 1.01 -3.82
CA LYS A 410 16.63 1.27 -4.21
C LYS A 410 16.62 2.33 -5.30
N LEU A 411 16.86 3.59 -4.94
CA LEU A 411 16.79 4.74 -5.87
C LEU A 411 18.00 4.83 -6.81
N GLY A 412 19.15 4.28 -6.40
CA GLY A 412 20.41 4.45 -7.12
C GLY A 412 20.95 5.86 -7.01
N THR A 413 21.42 6.44 -8.12
CA THR A 413 22.08 7.75 -8.15
C THR A 413 21.20 8.88 -8.73
N LYS A 414 19.90 8.61 -9.01
CA LYS A 414 18.99 9.53 -9.69
C LYS A 414 19.00 10.94 -9.09
N PHE A 415 18.81 11.05 -7.77
CA PHE A 415 18.77 12.33 -7.08
C PHE A 415 20.16 12.88 -6.79
N SER A 416 21.10 12.05 -6.36
CA SER A 416 22.45 12.48 -6.05
C SER A 416 23.22 12.99 -7.28
N GLU A 417 23.00 12.42 -8.46
CA GLU A 417 23.57 12.93 -9.72
C GLU A 417 22.97 14.27 -10.13
N SER A 418 21.62 14.35 -10.19
CA SER A 418 20.93 15.55 -10.66
C SER A 418 21.13 16.75 -9.72
N MET A 419 21.20 16.50 -8.41
CA MET A 419 21.31 17.54 -7.39
C MET A 419 22.76 17.73 -6.87
N GLY A 420 23.73 16.96 -7.36
CA GLY A 420 25.13 17.13 -7.02
C GLY A 420 25.51 16.66 -5.61
N ALA A 421 24.82 15.69 -5.02
CA ALA A 421 25.21 15.07 -3.74
C ALA A 421 26.34 14.05 -3.96
N LYS A 422 27.57 14.54 -3.99
CA LYS A 422 28.80 13.80 -4.34
C LYS A 422 29.77 13.80 -3.17
N PHE A 423 30.61 12.77 -3.14
CA PHE A 423 31.68 12.61 -2.14
C PHE A 423 33.01 12.26 -2.79
N LEU A 424 34.11 12.55 -2.08
CA LEU A 424 35.44 12.12 -2.48
C LEU A 424 35.63 10.65 -2.05
N THR A 425 35.98 9.80 -3.03
CA THR A 425 36.27 8.37 -2.79
C THR A 425 37.63 8.14 -2.17
N ALA A 426 37.93 6.92 -1.77
CA ALA A 426 39.26 6.54 -1.26
C ALA A 426 40.36 6.74 -2.32
N GLU A 427 40.04 6.58 -3.60
CA GLU A 427 40.90 6.77 -4.76
C GLU A 427 41.06 8.25 -5.16
N LYS A 428 40.54 9.18 -4.37
CA LYS A 428 40.52 10.64 -4.63
C LYS A 428 39.79 11.07 -5.90
N THR A 429 38.81 10.28 -6.32
CA THR A 429 37.83 10.64 -7.36
C THR A 429 36.51 11.09 -6.74
N THR A 430 35.66 11.76 -7.50
CA THR A 430 34.34 12.19 -7.03
C THR A 430 33.29 11.24 -7.57
N ALA A 431 32.40 10.74 -6.67
CA ALA A 431 31.29 9.87 -7.02
C ALA A 431 29.96 10.38 -6.41
N PRO A 432 28.82 10.18 -7.07
CA PRO A 432 27.52 10.44 -6.47
C PRO A 432 27.19 9.39 -5.40
N ALA A 433 26.48 9.78 -4.35
CA ALA A 433 26.01 8.84 -3.34
C ALA A 433 24.89 7.94 -3.90
N ILE A 434 24.94 6.66 -3.57
CA ILE A 434 23.88 5.70 -3.95
C ILE A 434 22.80 5.74 -2.86
N MET A 435 21.54 5.90 -3.27
CA MET A 435 20.45 6.22 -2.35
C MET A 435 19.41 5.10 -2.26
N GLY A 436 18.83 4.95 -1.07
CA GLY A 436 17.58 4.23 -0.82
C GLY A 436 16.55 5.14 -0.15
N CYS A 437 15.25 4.85 -0.30
CA CYS A 437 14.20 5.50 0.46
C CYS A 437 13.16 4.51 1.00
N TYR A 438 12.55 4.83 2.16
CA TYR A 438 11.79 3.88 2.96
C TYR A 438 10.64 4.60 3.65
N GLY A 439 9.40 4.39 3.21
CA GLY A 439 8.21 5.13 3.64
C GLY A 439 7.17 4.29 4.39
N ILE A 440 6.61 4.83 5.47
CA ILE A 440 5.43 4.29 6.18
C ILE A 440 4.43 5.41 6.41
N GLY A 441 3.20 5.26 5.90
CA GLY A 441 2.08 6.15 6.20
C GLY A 441 1.50 5.84 7.58
N VAL A 442 1.80 6.66 8.60
CA VAL A 442 1.45 6.36 10.00
C VAL A 442 -0.06 6.29 10.21
N GLY A 443 -0.83 7.22 9.60
CA GLY A 443 -2.29 7.19 9.67
C GLY A 443 -2.89 5.99 8.95
N ARG A 444 -2.36 5.63 7.79
CA ARG A 444 -2.77 4.43 7.05
C ARG A 444 -2.46 3.17 7.84
N LEU A 445 -1.30 3.09 8.51
CA LEU A 445 -0.97 1.96 9.37
C LEU A 445 -1.95 1.83 10.54
N MET A 446 -2.35 2.93 11.18
CA MET A 446 -3.40 2.92 12.21
C MET A 446 -4.72 2.38 11.66
N ALA A 447 -5.16 2.81 10.47
CA ALA A 447 -6.37 2.30 9.82
C ALA A 447 -6.25 0.82 9.47
N SER A 448 -5.08 0.38 8.97
CA SER A 448 -4.79 -1.01 8.63
C SER A 448 -4.88 -1.94 9.84
N VAL A 449 -4.46 -1.49 11.02
CA VAL A 449 -4.66 -2.27 12.26
C VAL A 449 -6.14 -2.49 12.54
N VAL A 450 -6.99 -1.47 12.34
CA VAL A 450 -8.45 -1.60 12.55
C VAL A 450 -9.08 -2.48 11.47
N GLU A 451 -8.66 -2.36 10.20
CA GLU A 451 -9.12 -3.28 9.14
C GLU A 451 -8.79 -4.74 9.46
N ASN A 452 -7.62 -4.99 10.02
CA ASN A 452 -7.14 -6.34 10.37
C ASN A 452 -7.78 -6.89 11.66
N SER A 453 -8.15 -6.02 12.62
CA SER A 453 -8.54 -6.44 13.96
C SER A 453 -9.68 -5.58 14.52
N HIS A 454 -10.90 -6.03 14.28
CA HIS A 454 -12.14 -5.43 14.78
C HIS A 454 -13.23 -6.50 14.93
N ASP A 455 -14.31 -6.14 15.62
CA ASP A 455 -15.58 -6.87 15.61
C ASP A 455 -16.74 -5.91 15.27
N ASP A 456 -17.98 -6.36 15.42
CA ASP A 456 -19.17 -5.55 15.13
C ASP A 456 -19.32 -4.31 16.04
N PHE A 457 -18.56 -4.26 17.14
CA PHE A 457 -18.68 -3.23 18.18
C PHE A 457 -17.59 -2.16 18.11
N GLY A 458 -16.42 -2.49 17.54
CA GLY A 458 -15.30 -1.54 17.46
C GLY A 458 -13.94 -2.18 17.21
N PRO A 459 -12.87 -1.39 17.27
CA PRO A 459 -11.50 -1.87 17.13
C PRO A 459 -11.11 -2.85 18.24
N ILE A 460 -10.22 -3.77 17.92
CA ILE A 460 -9.51 -4.62 18.88
C ILE A 460 -8.03 -4.24 18.82
N TRP A 461 -7.63 -3.24 19.61
CA TRP A 461 -6.27 -2.74 19.56
C TRP A 461 -5.27 -3.72 20.16
N PRO A 462 -4.13 -3.97 19.51
CA PRO A 462 -2.97 -4.58 20.16
C PRO A 462 -2.54 -3.78 21.38
N LYS A 463 -2.11 -4.46 22.45
CA LYS A 463 -1.69 -3.83 23.70
C LYS A 463 -0.56 -2.80 23.55
N SER A 464 0.25 -2.93 22.47
CA SER A 464 1.37 -2.03 22.15
C SER A 464 0.93 -0.63 21.71
N ILE A 465 -0.24 -0.50 21.08
CA ILE A 465 -0.70 0.77 20.47
C ILE A 465 -2.10 1.20 20.93
N ALA A 466 -2.77 0.43 21.78
CA ALA A 466 -4.07 0.82 22.33
C ALA A 466 -4.01 2.24 22.94
N PRO A 467 -5.00 3.12 22.71
CA PRO A 467 -4.98 4.50 23.23
C PRO A 467 -4.89 4.51 24.74
N PHE A 468 -5.61 3.60 25.39
CA PHE A 468 -5.50 3.22 26.79
C PHE A 468 -5.45 1.71 26.90
N GLN A 469 -4.60 1.18 27.78
CA GLN A 469 -4.41 -0.26 27.94
C GLN A 469 -5.50 -0.89 28.80
N VAL A 470 -5.95 -0.15 29.80
CA VAL A 470 -7.01 -0.56 30.73
C VAL A 470 -8.08 0.52 30.78
N GLU A 471 -9.34 0.11 30.68
CA GLU A 471 -10.48 0.96 30.97
C GLU A 471 -11.18 0.48 32.23
N ILE A 472 -11.33 1.38 33.22
CA ILE A 472 -12.02 1.12 34.47
C ILE A 472 -13.40 1.75 34.42
N VAL A 473 -14.44 0.93 34.65
CA VAL A 473 -15.85 1.34 34.56
C VAL A 473 -16.54 1.10 35.88
N PRO A 474 -16.61 2.10 36.77
CA PRO A 474 -17.46 2.02 37.99
C PRO A 474 -18.94 2.06 37.58
N ILE A 475 -19.71 1.08 38.09
CA ILE A 475 -21.15 0.91 37.81
C ILE A 475 -21.94 1.47 39.00
N GLY A 476 -22.08 2.79 39.07
CA GLY A 476 -22.71 3.52 40.16
C GLY A 476 -21.88 4.71 40.64
N LYS A 477 -22.42 5.43 41.60
CA LYS A 477 -21.79 6.63 42.18
C LYS A 477 -21.40 6.45 43.65
N GLU A 478 -21.53 5.26 44.19
CA GLU A 478 -21.21 4.96 45.55
C GLU A 478 -19.71 5.20 45.82
N ALA A 479 -19.41 5.80 46.97
CA ALA A 479 -18.04 6.19 47.33
C ALA A 479 -17.05 5.02 47.20
N GLU A 480 -17.44 3.83 47.66
CA GLU A 480 -16.61 2.62 47.59
C GLU A 480 -16.19 2.25 46.14
N LEU A 481 -17.11 2.39 45.15
CA LEU A 481 -16.81 2.06 43.75
C LEU A 481 -15.85 3.09 43.16
N VAL A 482 -16.06 4.37 43.47
CA VAL A 482 -15.22 5.47 43.00
C VAL A 482 -13.82 5.40 43.61
N GLU A 483 -13.73 5.18 44.94
CA GLU A 483 -12.45 5.05 45.65
C GLU A 483 -11.64 3.85 45.14
N LEU A 484 -12.29 2.73 44.88
CA LEU A 484 -11.63 1.55 44.29
C LEU A 484 -11.15 1.82 42.86
N ALA A 485 -11.93 2.51 42.03
CA ALA A 485 -11.52 2.90 40.70
C ALA A 485 -10.29 3.83 40.74
N GLU A 486 -10.29 4.82 41.63
CA GLU A 486 -9.14 5.71 41.84
C GLU A 486 -7.90 5.00 42.37
N LYS A 487 -8.09 3.99 43.23
CA LYS A 487 -7.00 3.13 43.70
C LYS A 487 -6.38 2.37 42.55
N PHE A 488 -7.20 1.69 41.72
CA PHE A 488 -6.70 0.95 40.57
C PHE A 488 -6.02 1.87 39.53
N GLU A 489 -6.59 3.06 39.28
CA GLU A 489 -5.95 4.05 38.40
C GLU A 489 -4.52 4.34 38.86
N LYS A 490 -4.35 4.70 40.14
CA LYS A 490 -3.03 5.05 40.68
C LYS A 490 -2.03 3.87 40.67
N GLU A 491 -2.48 2.67 41.05
CA GLU A 491 -1.62 1.49 41.13
C GLU A 491 -1.20 0.98 39.75
N LEU A 492 -2.11 1.03 38.73
CA LEU A 492 -1.81 0.64 37.37
C LEU A 492 -0.94 1.68 36.64
N GLU A 493 -1.22 2.99 36.83
CA GLU A 493 -0.37 4.06 36.29
C GLU A 493 1.06 4.01 36.91
N ALA A 494 1.18 3.71 38.21
CA ALA A 494 2.48 3.50 38.84
C ALA A 494 3.23 2.27 38.28
N ALA A 495 2.52 1.33 37.70
CA ALA A 495 3.07 0.18 36.97
C ALA A 495 3.38 0.47 35.48
N GLY A 496 3.21 1.71 35.01
CA GLY A 496 3.44 2.10 33.61
C GLY A 496 2.33 1.68 32.66
N ILE A 497 1.13 1.35 33.17
CA ILE A 497 -0.03 0.96 32.36
C ILE A 497 -0.93 2.17 32.15
N ASP A 498 -1.26 2.47 30.89
CA ASP A 498 -2.16 3.57 30.52
C ASP A 498 -3.61 3.25 30.92
N VAL A 499 -4.22 4.07 31.77
CA VAL A 499 -5.56 3.84 32.33
C VAL A 499 -6.53 4.95 31.92
N LEU A 500 -7.74 4.56 31.51
CA LEU A 500 -8.91 5.42 31.36
C LEU A 500 -9.94 5.03 32.43
N VAL A 501 -10.48 6.01 33.17
CA VAL A 501 -11.58 5.79 34.10
C VAL A 501 -12.84 6.44 33.56
N ASP A 502 -13.87 5.64 33.29
CA ASP A 502 -15.18 6.16 32.90
C ASP A 502 -16.00 6.59 34.14
N ASP A 503 -15.70 7.78 34.61
CA ASP A 503 -16.32 8.42 35.79
C ASP A 503 -17.63 9.17 35.44
N ARG A 504 -18.17 9.01 34.24
CA ARG A 504 -19.41 9.66 33.80
C ARG A 504 -20.64 9.11 34.55
N ASP A 505 -21.63 9.97 34.67
CA ASP A 505 -22.98 9.59 35.15
C ASP A 505 -23.84 9.03 34.03
N GLU A 506 -23.45 7.86 33.51
CA GLU A 506 -24.11 7.20 32.40
C GLU A 506 -24.52 5.77 32.77
N ARG A 507 -25.53 5.27 32.04
CA ARG A 507 -25.99 3.88 32.21
C ARG A 507 -24.88 2.89 31.80
N PRO A 508 -24.75 1.74 32.50
CA PRO A 508 -23.71 0.76 32.19
C PRO A 508 -23.64 0.36 30.72
N GLY A 509 -24.80 0.18 30.06
CA GLY A 509 -24.85 -0.18 28.65
C GLY A 509 -24.32 0.89 27.69
N VAL A 510 -24.33 2.18 28.07
CA VAL A 510 -23.71 3.27 27.32
C VAL A 510 -22.21 3.20 27.49
N LYS A 511 -21.72 3.10 28.75
CA LYS A 511 -20.31 2.99 29.08
C LYS A 511 -19.64 1.80 28.37
N PHE A 512 -20.29 0.63 28.38
CA PHE A 512 -19.75 -0.58 27.74
C PHE A 512 -19.69 -0.46 26.22
N LYS A 513 -20.68 0.17 25.57
CA LYS A 513 -20.65 0.42 24.12
C LYS A 513 -19.54 1.39 23.73
N ASP A 514 -19.34 2.43 24.52
CA ASP A 514 -18.24 3.36 24.31
C ASP A 514 -16.88 2.69 24.54
N ALA A 515 -16.76 1.87 25.58
CA ALA A 515 -15.56 1.07 25.85
C ALA A 515 -15.20 0.12 24.68
N ASP A 516 -16.20 -0.52 24.09
CA ASP A 516 -15.98 -1.38 22.91
C ASP A 516 -15.52 -0.56 21.68
N LEU A 517 -16.04 0.68 21.50
CA LEU A 517 -15.58 1.62 20.44
C LEU A 517 -14.15 2.14 20.68
N TRP A 518 -13.74 2.31 21.95
CA TRP A 518 -12.35 2.72 22.27
C TRP A 518 -11.39 1.54 22.28
N GLY A 519 -11.91 0.32 22.36
CA GLY A 519 -11.16 -0.90 22.09
C GLY A 519 -9.98 -1.16 23.05
N SER A 520 -10.03 -0.66 24.29
CA SER A 520 -8.99 -0.94 25.30
C SER A 520 -8.83 -2.45 25.51
N PRO A 521 -7.61 -3.01 25.48
CA PRO A 521 -7.36 -4.45 25.62
C PRO A 521 -8.00 -5.10 26.84
N VAL A 522 -8.12 -4.35 27.92
CA VAL A 522 -8.74 -4.81 29.17
C VAL A 522 -9.78 -3.81 29.66
N ARG A 523 -10.97 -4.30 29.98
CA ARG A 523 -12.00 -3.55 30.70
C ARG A 523 -12.20 -4.14 32.10
N ILE A 524 -12.14 -3.30 33.12
CA ILE A 524 -12.43 -3.64 34.52
C ILE A 524 -13.72 -2.96 34.93
N ALA A 525 -14.80 -3.72 35.14
CA ALA A 525 -16.05 -3.15 35.61
C ALA A 525 -16.21 -3.41 37.12
N ILE A 526 -16.46 -2.32 37.86
CA ILE A 526 -16.60 -2.34 39.31
C ILE A 526 -18.06 -2.18 39.69
N GLY A 527 -18.73 -3.28 40.03
CA GLY A 527 -20.14 -3.31 40.41
C GLY A 527 -20.35 -3.74 41.87
N LYS A 528 -21.43 -3.26 42.48
CA LYS A 528 -21.79 -3.61 43.87
C LYS A 528 -21.84 -5.10 44.16
N LYS A 529 -22.42 -5.88 43.23
CA LYS A 529 -22.58 -7.33 43.42
C LYS A 529 -21.26 -8.08 43.51
N GLY A 530 -20.30 -7.70 42.66
CA GLY A 530 -18.95 -8.27 42.71
C GLY A 530 -18.19 -7.84 43.94
N LEU A 531 -18.30 -6.55 44.33
CA LEU A 531 -17.58 -6.00 45.47
C LEU A 531 -17.98 -6.63 46.82
N VAL A 532 -19.24 -7.06 46.97
CA VAL A 532 -19.67 -7.83 48.15
C VAL A 532 -18.85 -9.12 48.34
N ASN A 533 -18.38 -9.72 47.25
CA ASN A 533 -17.53 -10.90 47.23
C ASN A 533 -16.02 -10.55 47.16
N GLY A 534 -15.67 -9.26 47.18
CA GLY A 534 -14.29 -8.81 46.97
C GLY A 534 -13.76 -9.01 45.55
N GLU A 535 -14.64 -8.99 44.56
CA GLU A 535 -14.31 -9.28 43.15
C GLU A 535 -14.78 -8.16 42.22
N VAL A 536 -14.13 -8.05 41.04
CA VAL A 536 -14.49 -7.19 39.94
C VAL A 536 -14.59 -7.98 38.64
N GLU A 537 -15.34 -7.45 37.69
CA GLU A 537 -15.40 -8.04 36.34
C GLU A 537 -14.15 -7.65 35.55
N TRP A 538 -13.49 -8.64 34.96
CA TRP A 538 -12.35 -8.50 34.08
C TRP A 538 -12.71 -9.04 32.70
N LYS A 539 -12.67 -8.19 31.67
CA LYS A 539 -12.96 -8.60 30.29
C LYS A 539 -11.83 -8.22 29.36
N PHE A 540 -11.33 -9.19 28.60
CA PHE A 540 -10.49 -8.89 27.44
C PHE A 540 -11.32 -8.42 26.26
N ARG A 541 -10.81 -7.45 25.51
CA ARG A 541 -11.55 -6.86 24.38
C ARG A 541 -11.86 -7.86 23.27
N ASN A 542 -10.99 -8.82 23.02
CA ASN A 542 -11.14 -9.87 22.02
C ASN A 542 -11.97 -11.09 22.49
N GLU A 543 -12.45 -11.08 23.73
CA GLU A 543 -13.27 -12.16 24.29
C GLU A 543 -14.72 -11.72 24.49
N LYS A 544 -15.68 -12.65 24.35
CA LYS A 544 -17.10 -12.37 24.61
C LYS A 544 -17.43 -12.36 26.09
N GLU A 545 -16.86 -13.26 26.83
CA GLU A 545 -17.12 -13.48 28.24
C GLU A 545 -16.17 -12.64 29.13
N PHE A 546 -16.62 -12.36 30.32
CA PHE A 546 -15.79 -11.78 31.38
C PHE A 546 -15.49 -12.81 32.46
N SER A 547 -14.42 -12.59 33.20
CA SER A 547 -14.07 -13.37 34.40
C SER A 547 -14.18 -12.51 35.67
N MET A 548 -14.49 -13.14 36.81
CA MET A 548 -14.41 -12.48 38.10
C MET A 548 -12.98 -12.57 38.61
N VAL A 549 -12.43 -11.45 39.08
CA VAL A 549 -11.07 -11.33 39.59
C VAL A 549 -11.12 -10.68 40.96
N LYS A 550 -10.38 -11.23 41.92
CA LYS A 550 -10.29 -10.62 43.26
C LYS A 550 -9.64 -9.25 43.19
N VAL A 551 -10.17 -8.31 43.96
CA VAL A 551 -9.66 -6.91 44.03
C VAL A 551 -8.16 -6.87 44.27
N GLU A 552 -7.63 -7.75 45.12
CA GLU A 552 -6.20 -7.84 45.48
C GLU A 552 -5.32 -8.33 44.30
N ASP A 553 -5.86 -9.08 43.33
CA ASP A 553 -5.12 -9.70 42.22
C ASP A 553 -5.12 -8.83 40.96
N VAL A 554 -5.97 -7.80 40.86
CA VAL A 554 -6.18 -7.00 39.64
C VAL A 554 -4.88 -6.43 39.09
N VAL A 555 -4.09 -5.77 39.92
CA VAL A 555 -2.85 -5.10 39.50
C VAL A 555 -1.78 -6.11 39.09
N ALA A 556 -1.68 -7.22 39.80
CA ALA A 556 -0.74 -8.29 39.49
C ALA A 556 -1.09 -8.93 38.12
N LYS A 557 -2.39 -9.22 37.89
CA LYS A 557 -2.89 -9.77 36.61
C LYS A 557 -2.66 -8.81 35.46
N ALA A 558 -2.86 -7.51 35.64
CA ALA A 558 -2.59 -6.49 34.65
C ALA A 558 -1.11 -6.46 34.25
N LYS A 559 -0.20 -6.40 35.27
CA LYS A 559 1.25 -6.43 35.04
C LYS A 559 1.64 -7.67 34.23
N GLU A 560 1.24 -8.85 34.66
CA GLU A 560 1.53 -10.10 33.95
C GLU A 560 1.04 -10.07 32.48
N PHE A 561 -0.12 -9.49 32.23
CA PHE A 561 -0.68 -9.41 30.87
C PHE A 561 0.09 -8.42 29.98
N PHE A 562 0.47 -7.25 30.49
CA PHE A 562 1.11 -6.21 29.68
C PHE A 562 2.64 -6.36 29.58
N GLU A 563 3.30 -7.08 30.49
CA GLU A 563 4.74 -7.39 30.43
C GLU A 563 5.08 -8.50 29.43
N LYS A 564 4.14 -9.40 29.12
CA LYS A 564 4.25 -10.44 28.09
C LYS A 564 3.91 -9.91 26.70
#